data_9eb0d4626fedc73fb364d392a85955a4
#
_entry.id   9eb0d4626fedc73fb364d392a85955a4
#
_cell.length_a   1.000
_cell.length_b   1.000
_cell.length_c   1.000
_cell.angle_alpha   90.00
_cell.angle_beta   90.00
_cell.angle_gamma   90.00
#
_symmetry.space_group_name_H-M   'P 1'
#
loop_
_entity.id
_entity.type
_entity.pdbx_description
1 polymer ?
#
loop_
_entity_poly.entity_id
_entity_poly.type
_entity_poly.pdbx_seq_one_letter_code
_entity_poly.pdbx_strand_id
1 'polypeptide(L)'
;VSGAPAQEPVTPYRVPAGVAEAEIREKSSRFLAILTPAPDEETAKTALAEIERRHPDASHCCFAWRLGQPPRERSSDAGEPAGTAGMPMLQVLRGAELSDVLAVVVRWFGGTKLGKGGLARAYAAAAREALAGLPVARRVPTVRRTLELPYDLLGAVKRLVHPPAVELVDESYGEQVRLVLQVHTERLEELEAALANLGLATCSRDHAGNGARSGA
;
A
#
# COMPACT_ATOMS: atom_id res chain seq x y z
N VAL A 1 -21.85 15.38 21.55
CA VAL A 1 -20.83 15.94 20.61
C VAL A 1 -19.73 14.88 20.50
N SER A 2 -19.88 13.94 19.57
CA SER A 2 -18.88 12.91 19.30
C SER A 2 -17.97 13.47 18.19
N GLY A 3 -16.81 14.02 18.55
CA GLY A 3 -15.77 14.40 17.61
C GLY A 3 -15.20 13.11 17.00
N ALA A 4 -15.34 12.94 15.69
CA ALA A 4 -14.57 11.95 14.95
C ALA A 4 -13.08 12.25 15.19
N PRO A 5 -12.22 11.22 15.38
CA PRO A 5 -10.78 11.45 15.53
C PRO A 5 -10.29 12.17 14.26
N ALA A 6 -9.60 13.28 14.44
CA ALA A 6 -8.90 13.95 13.37
C ALA A 6 -7.95 12.91 12.74
N GLN A 7 -8.22 12.50 11.52
CA GLN A 7 -7.32 11.62 10.78
C GLN A 7 -6.03 12.40 10.56
N GLU A 8 -4.92 11.85 11.05
CA GLU A 8 -3.59 12.43 10.80
C GLU A 8 -3.39 12.58 9.29
N PRO A 9 -2.79 13.70 8.84
CA PRO A 9 -2.53 13.91 7.42
C PRO A 9 -1.69 12.74 6.91
N VAL A 10 -2.26 11.98 5.98
CA VAL A 10 -1.60 10.80 5.43
C VAL A 10 -0.47 11.27 4.52
N THR A 11 0.78 11.10 4.98
CA THR A 11 1.98 11.49 4.23
C THR A 11 2.27 10.54 3.07
N PRO A 12 2.94 10.99 2.03
CA PRO A 12 3.43 10.13 0.96
C PRO A 12 4.33 9.02 1.46
N TYR A 13 4.23 7.84 0.85
CA TYR A 13 4.96 6.67 1.25
C TYR A 13 5.48 5.87 0.04
N ARG A 14 6.42 4.97 0.30
CA ARG A 14 7.08 4.16 -0.72
C ARG A 14 6.29 2.88 -0.97
N VAL A 15 6.11 2.53 -2.25
CA VAL A 15 5.41 1.31 -2.68
C VAL A 15 6.21 0.58 -3.75
N PRO A 16 6.06 -0.76 -3.89
CA PRO A 16 6.59 -1.46 -5.04
C PRO A 16 5.98 -0.94 -6.34
N ALA A 17 6.81 -0.71 -7.35
CA ALA A 17 6.39 -0.38 -8.72
C ALA A 17 6.45 -1.59 -9.66
N GLY A 18 6.75 -2.77 -9.13
CA GLY A 18 6.85 -4.02 -9.86
C GLY A 18 7.14 -5.19 -8.91
N VAL A 19 7.45 -6.34 -9.48
CA VAL A 19 7.82 -7.55 -8.75
C VAL A 19 9.33 -7.71 -8.78
N ALA A 20 9.92 -8.17 -7.68
CA ALA A 20 11.31 -8.59 -7.61
C ALA A 20 11.44 -9.97 -6.99
N GLU A 21 12.32 -10.77 -7.54
CA GLU A 21 12.64 -12.10 -7.05
C GLU A 21 14.14 -12.24 -6.83
N ALA A 22 14.53 -12.96 -5.78
CA ALA A 22 15.92 -13.30 -5.53
C ALA A 22 16.01 -14.66 -4.85
N GLU A 23 17.03 -15.43 -5.19
CA GLU A 23 17.32 -16.73 -4.59
C GLU A 23 18.64 -16.66 -3.83
N ILE A 24 18.62 -17.16 -2.60
CA ILE A 24 19.84 -17.41 -1.82
C ILE A 24 19.93 -18.86 -1.39
N ARG A 25 21.14 -19.32 -1.09
CA ARG A 25 21.40 -20.65 -0.50
C ARG A 25 22.13 -20.49 0.82
N GLU A 26 21.64 -21.19 1.82
CA GLU A 26 22.26 -21.26 3.14
C GLU A 26 22.34 -22.71 3.60
N LYS A 27 23.53 -23.28 3.78
CA LYS A 27 23.76 -24.69 4.13
C LYS A 27 22.87 -25.61 3.32
N SER A 28 22.93 -25.81 2.13
CA SER A 28 22.10 -26.70 1.27
C SER A 28 20.60 -26.34 1.20
N SER A 29 20.05 -25.50 2.07
CA SER A 29 18.67 -24.99 1.93
C SER A 29 18.62 -23.88 0.89
N ARG A 30 17.53 -23.86 0.12
CA ARG A 30 17.24 -22.85 -0.89
C ARG A 30 16.12 -21.94 -0.39
N PHE A 31 16.26 -20.63 -0.58
CA PHE A 31 15.28 -19.62 -0.22
C PHE A 31 15.04 -18.73 -1.41
N LEU A 32 13.82 -18.75 -1.96
CA LEU A 32 13.37 -17.86 -3.03
C LEU A 32 12.49 -16.79 -2.41
N ALA A 33 12.94 -15.55 -2.43
CA ALA A 33 12.18 -14.41 -1.98
C ALA A 33 11.48 -13.75 -3.18
N ILE A 34 10.20 -13.41 -3.02
CA ILE A 34 9.36 -12.73 -4.00
C ILE A 34 8.72 -11.54 -3.29
N LEU A 35 8.99 -10.32 -3.77
CA LEU A 35 8.36 -9.10 -3.34
C LEU A 35 7.44 -8.60 -4.44
N THR A 36 6.15 -8.35 -4.10
CA THR A 36 5.12 -7.97 -5.07
C THR A 36 4.23 -6.86 -4.53
N PRO A 37 3.70 -5.96 -5.40
CA PRO A 37 2.68 -5.01 -5.00
C PRO A 37 1.45 -5.70 -4.40
N ALA A 38 0.96 -5.16 -3.29
CA ALA A 38 -0.27 -5.60 -2.64
C ALA A 38 -0.96 -4.39 -2.01
N PRO A 39 -1.85 -3.70 -2.72
CA PRO A 39 -2.52 -2.50 -2.23
C PRO A 39 -3.51 -2.77 -1.11
N ASP A 40 -3.98 -4.01 -0.98
CA ASP A 40 -4.94 -4.45 0.02
C ASP A 40 -4.71 -5.92 0.43
N GLU A 41 -5.47 -6.36 1.44
CA GLU A 41 -5.34 -7.71 1.99
C GLU A 41 -5.84 -8.81 1.03
N GLU A 42 -6.82 -8.51 0.19
CA GLU A 42 -7.34 -9.46 -0.80
C GLU A 42 -6.31 -9.73 -1.88
N THR A 43 -5.70 -8.69 -2.41
CA THR A 43 -4.59 -8.79 -3.37
C THR A 43 -3.41 -9.55 -2.77
N ALA A 44 -3.04 -9.27 -1.51
CA ALA A 44 -1.96 -9.97 -0.83
C ALA A 44 -2.26 -11.47 -0.67
N LYS A 45 -3.48 -11.84 -0.27
CA LYS A 45 -3.90 -13.24 -0.14
C LYS A 45 -3.92 -13.98 -1.48
N THR A 46 -4.43 -13.33 -2.53
CA THR A 46 -4.46 -13.90 -3.87
C THR A 46 -3.06 -14.16 -4.41
N ALA A 47 -2.16 -13.18 -4.26
CA ALA A 47 -0.77 -13.33 -4.67
C ALA A 47 -0.04 -14.44 -3.89
N LEU A 48 -0.27 -14.51 -2.56
CA LEU A 48 0.28 -15.59 -1.73
C LEU A 48 -0.17 -16.97 -2.21
N ALA A 49 -1.47 -17.17 -2.40
CA ALA A 49 -2.03 -18.44 -2.87
C ALA A 49 -1.48 -18.86 -4.24
N GLU A 50 -1.30 -17.89 -5.15
CA GLU A 50 -0.70 -18.14 -6.46
C GLU A 50 0.78 -18.57 -6.35
N ILE A 51 1.55 -17.95 -5.44
CA ILE A 51 2.95 -18.34 -5.18
C ILE A 51 3.01 -19.75 -4.58
N GLU A 52 2.15 -20.06 -3.59
CA GLU A 52 2.06 -21.41 -3.01
C GLU A 52 1.72 -22.46 -4.07
N ARG A 53 0.77 -22.16 -4.96
CA ARG A 53 0.39 -23.06 -6.05
C ARG A 53 1.53 -23.33 -7.05
N ARG A 54 2.40 -22.34 -7.28
CA ARG A 54 3.58 -22.49 -8.16
C ARG A 54 4.71 -23.31 -7.54
N HIS A 55 4.71 -23.47 -6.22
CA HIS A 55 5.78 -24.16 -5.48
C HIS A 55 5.24 -25.26 -4.54
N PRO A 56 4.55 -26.30 -5.07
CA PRO A 56 3.89 -27.31 -4.25
C PRO A 56 4.90 -28.26 -3.55
N ASP A 57 6.13 -28.26 -3.99
CA ASP A 57 7.26 -29.03 -3.45
C ASP A 57 8.03 -28.31 -2.35
N ALA A 58 7.66 -27.07 -2.02
CA ALA A 58 8.31 -26.29 -0.99
C ALA A 58 8.08 -26.86 0.42
N SER A 59 9.10 -26.77 1.27
CA SER A 59 8.97 -27.16 2.68
C SER A 59 8.15 -26.12 3.46
N HIS A 60 8.33 -24.85 3.17
CA HIS A 60 7.65 -23.72 3.82
C HIS A 60 7.45 -22.57 2.84
N CYS A 61 6.32 -21.86 2.98
CA CYS A 61 6.00 -20.64 2.25
C CYS A 61 5.65 -19.54 3.26
N CYS A 62 6.68 -18.86 3.78
CA CYS A 62 6.53 -17.85 4.81
C CYS A 62 6.26 -16.47 4.19
N PHE A 63 5.49 -15.63 4.88
CA PHE A 63 5.17 -14.30 4.35
C PHE A 63 5.20 -13.19 5.39
N ALA A 64 5.33 -11.96 4.90
CA ALA A 64 5.07 -10.73 5.62
C ALA A 64 4.46 -9.70 4.66
N TRP A 65 3.52 -8.91 5.15
CA TRP A 65 3.02 -7.75 4.40
C TRP A 65 2.92 -6.49 5.24
N ARG A 66 2.95 -5.36 4.55
CA ARG A 66 2.64 -4.03 5.07
C ARG A 66 1.72 -3.34 4.09
N LEU A 67 0.54 -2.89 4.52
CA LEU A 67 -0.54 -2.38 3.66
C LEU A 67 -1.07 -1.04 4.16
N GLY A 68 -1.16 -0.06 3.26
CA GLY A 68 -1.72 1.26 3.54
C GLY A 68 -0.81 2.20 4.30
N GLN A 69 -1.38 3.34 4.69
CA GLN A 69 -0.73 4.36 5.50
C GLN A 69 -1.78 4.97 6.45
N PRO A 70 -1.62 4.84 7.79
CA PRO A 70 -0.54 4.09 8.48
C PRO A 70 -0.57 2.59 8.14
N PRO A 71 0.60 1.91 8.15
CA PRO A 71 0.67 0.53 7.66
C PRO A 71 0.01 -0.47 8.62
N ARG A 72 -0.88 -1.29 8.08
CA ARG A 72 -1.34 -2.53 8.73
C ARG A 72 -0.37 -3.64 8.36
N GLU A 73 0.01 -4.44 9.33
CA GLU A 73 1.07 -5.44 9.17
C GLU A 73 0.59 -6.83 9.57
N ARG A 74 1.09 -7.84 8.86
CA ARG A 74 0.89 -9.25 9.20
C ARG A 74 2.09 -10.06 8.74
N SER A 75 2.38 -11.13 9.46
CA SER A 75 3.41 -12.09 9.07
C SER A 75 3.06 -13.50 9.52
N SER A 76 3.66 -14.51 8.87
CA SER A 76 3.49 -15.92 9.18
C SER A 76 4.79 -16.67 8.97
N ASP A 77 5.10 -17.54 9.91
CA ASP A 77 6.23 -18.46 9.82
C ASP A 77 5.88 -19.75 9.05
N ALA A 78 4.62 -20.01 8.70
CA ALA A 78 4.15 -21.14 7.87
C ALA A 78 4.80 -22.49 8.24
N GLY A 79 4.80 -22.83 9.54
CA GLY A 79 5.37 -24.07 10.06
C GLY A 79 6.86 -24.05 10.38
N GLU A 80 7.58 -22.96 10.11
CA GLU A 80 8.90 -22.73 10.70
C GLU A 80 8.80 -22.44 12.21
N PRO A 81 9.87 -22.57 13.00
CA PRO A 81 9.85 -22.21 14.40
C PRO A 81 9.42 -20.74 14.61
N ALA A 82 8.59 -20.51 15.60
CA ALA A 82 7.99 -19.19 15.86
C ALA A 82 9.02 -18.04 15.88
N GLY A 83 8.75 -16.98 15.10
CA GLY A 83 9.55 -15.76 14.99
C GLY A 83 10.81 -15.89 14.12
N THR A 84 10.97 -17.00 13.37
CA THR A 84 12.20 -17.22 12.59
C THR A 84 12.10 -16.89 11.12
N ALA A 85 10.90 -16.59 10.60
CA ALA A 85 10.69 -16.27 9.20
C ALA A 85 9.88 -14.96 9.00
N GLY A 86 8.62 -14.95 9.37
CA GLY A 86 7.73 -13.83 9.10
C GLY A 86 8.19 -12.52 9.73
N MET A 87 8.54 -12.53 11.02
CA MET A 87 9.01 -11.32 11.72
C MET A 87 10.34 -10.78 11.16
N PRO A 88 11.39 -11.59 10.89
CA PRO A 88 12.58 -11.14 10.20
C PRO A 88 12.32 -10.46 8.85
N MET A 89 11.42 -11.01 8.04
CA MET A 89 11.02 -10.40 6.76
C MET A 89 10.28 -9.07 6.96
N LEU A 90 9.36 -9.03 7.93
CA LEU A 90 8.63 -7.80 8.26
C LEU A 90 9.57 -6.67 8.70
N GLN A 91 10.62 -6.98 9.46
CA GLN A 91 11.63 -5.99 9.85
C GLN A 91 12.39 -5.43 8.63
N VAL A 92 12.64 -6.25 7.60
CA VAL A 92 13.24 -5.78 6.35
C VAL A 92 12.33 -4.77 5.64
N LEU A 93 11.03 -5.07 5.55
CA LEU A 93 10.05 -4.16 4.94
C LEU A 93 9.90 -2.84 5.73
N ARG A 94 9.92 -2.92 7.08
CA ARG A 94 9.91 -1.74 7.96
C ARG A 94 11.14 -0.86 7.74
N GLY A 95 12.33 -1.47 7.72
CA GLY A 95 13.58 -0.74 7.50
C GLY A 95 13.68 -0.08 6.12
N ALA A 96 12.97 -0.59 5.13
CA ALA A 96 12.84 0.00 3.81
C ALA A 96 11.73 1.05 3.71
N GLU A 97 10.92 1.23 4.77
CA GLU A 97 9.74 2.11 4.80
C GLU A 97 8.74 1.82 3.66
N LEU A 98 8.69 0.55 3.21
CA LEU A 98 7.76 0.12 2.17
C LEU A 98 6.40 -0.21 2.75
N SER A 99 5.35 0.20 2.04
CA SER A 99 3.97 -0.24 2.26
C SER A 99 3.35 -0.74 0.95
N ASP A 100 2.12 -1.25 1.02
CA ASP A 100 1.44 -1.90 -0.12
C ASP A 100 2.28 -3.01 -0.76
N VAL A 101 2.95 -3.79 0.07
CA VAL A 101 3.90 -4.84 -0.30
C VAL A 101 3.58 -6.15 0.40
N LEU A 102 3.64 -7.24 -0.36
CA LEU A 102 3.74 -8.61 0.12
C LEU A 102 5.15 -9.12 -0.16
N ALA A 103 5.81 -9.63 0.87
CA ALA A 103 7.04 -10.43 0.76
C ALA A 103 6.72 -11.88 1.07
N VAL A 104 7.07 -12.78 0.18
CA VAL A 104 6.97 -14.23 0.36
C VAL A 104 8.36 -14.83 0.24
N VAL A 105 8.72 -15.72 1.14
CA VAL A 105 9.94 -16.53 1.01
C VAL A 105 9.55 -17.99 1.00
N VAL A 106 9.81 -18.62 -0.13
CA VAL A 106 9.63 -20.05 -0.37
C VAL A 106 10.92 -20.75 0.00
N ARG A 107 10.85 -21.76 0.88
CA ARG A 107 12.02 -22.52 1.30
C ARG A 107 11.92 -23.99 0.93
N TRP A 108 13.03 -24.54 0.43
CA TRP A 108 13.29 -25.98 0.31
C TRP A 108 14.39 -26.38 1.29
N PHE A 109 14.06 -27.28 2.19
CA PHE A 109 15.00 -27.79 3.20
C PHE A 109 16.08 -28.66 2.56
N GLY A 110 17.35 -28.38 2.84
CA GLY A 110 18.49 -29.04 2.26
C GLY A 110 19.12 -30.13 3.17
N GLY A 111 18.38 -30.63 4.18
CA GLY A 111 18.87 -31.69 5.07
C GLY A 111 19.65 -31.19 6.30
N THR A 112 20.22 -29.99 6.29
CA THR A 112 20.99 -29.42 7.41
C THR A 112 20.20 -28.39 8.18
N LYS A 113 20.01 -28.59 9.48
CA LYS A 113 19.30 -27.62 10.35
C LYS A 113 20.12 -26.33 10.54
N LEU A 114 19.50 -25.17 10.32
CA LEU A 114 20.12 -23.85 10.49
C LEU A 114 20.09 -23.33 11.94
N GLY A 115 19.17 -23.86 12.75
CA GLY A 115 18.80 -23.31 14.06
C GLY A 115 18.02 -22.00 13.95
N LYS A 116 17.37 -21.57 15.05
CA LYS A 116 16.51 -20.38 15.04
C LYS A 116 17.21 -19.12 14.52
N GLY A 117 18.39 -18.82 15.02
CA GLY A 117 19.16 -17.64 14.59
C GLY A 117 19.65 -17.73 13.14
N GLY A 118 19.98 -18.91 12.64
CA GLY A 118 20.34 -19.16 11.25
C GLY A 118 19.15 -18.94 10.31
N LEU A 119 17.97 -19.46 10.69
CA LEU A 119 16.73 -19.26 9.95
C LEU A 119 16.37 -17.77 9.84
N ALA A 120 16.35 -17.06 10.98
CA ALA A 120 16.01 -15.64 10.98
C ALA A 120 16.93 -14.80 10.07
N ARG A 121 18.24 -15.10 10.09
CA ARG A 121 19.19 -14.43 9.20
C ARG A 121 18.96 -14.80 7.72
N ALA A 122 18.68 -16.05 7.41
CA ALA A 122 18.45 -16.51 6.04
C ALA A 122 17.17 -15.88 5.44
N TYR A 123 16.05 -15.89 6.18
CA TYR A 123 14.81 -15.24 5.73
C TYR A 123 14.98 -13.74 5.52
N ALA A 124 15.63 -13.04 6.48
CA ALA A 124 15.92 -11.62 6.32
C ALA A 124 16.89 -11.33 5.16
N ALA A 125 17.90 -12.20 4.94
CA ALA A 125 18.83 -12.05 3.83
C ALA A 125 18.14 -12.23 2.48
N ALA A 126 17.31 -13.26 2.32
CA ALA A 126 16.54 -13.50 1.11
C ALA A 126 15.62 -12.30 0.78
N ALA A 127 14.90 -11.80 1.78
CA ALA A 127 14.03 -10.62 1.61
C ALA A 127 14.83 -9.35 1.22
N ARG A 128 16.02 -9.12 1.81
CA ARG A 128 16.88 -7.98 1.44
C ARG A 128 17.41 -8.09 0.02
N GLU A 129 17.78 -9.29 -0.41
CA GLU A 129 18.28 -9.51 -1.77
C GLU A 129 17.21 -9.19 -2.81
N ALA A 130 15.98 -9.68 -2.60
CA ALA A 130 14.85 -9.33 -3.47
C ALA A 130 14.53 -7.83 -3.41
N LEU A 131 14.61 -7.21 -2.22
CA LEU A 131 14.40 -5.77 -2.05
C LEU A 131 15.40 -4.93 -2.82
N ALA A 132 16.65 -5.38 -2.94
CA ALA A 132 17.68 -4.65 -3.69
C ALA A 132 17.36 -4.52 -5.19
N GLY A 133 16.63 -5.48 -5.76
CA GLY A 133 16.17 -5.47 -7.14
C GLY A 133 14.77 -4.89 -7.34
N LEU A 134 14.09 -4.47 -6.26
CA LEU A 134 12.70 -4.03 -6.34
C LEU A 134 12.58 -2.60 -6.87
N PRO A 135 11.88 -2.37 -7.99
CA PRO A 135 11.53 -1.03 -8.40
C PRO A 135 10.54 -0.41 -7.38
N VAL A 136 10.82 0.82 -6.96
CA VAL A 136 10.04 1.51 -5.94
C VAL A 136 9.51 2.84 -6.48
N ALA A 137 8.24 3.13 -6.22
CA ALA A 137 7.60 4.41 -6.51
C ALA A 137 7.17 5.11 -5.21
N ARG A 138 6.89 6.39 -5.31
CA ARG A 138 6.27 7.19 -4.26
C ARG A 138 4.76 7.24 -4.53
N ARG A 139 3.96 6.84 -3.56
CA ARG A 139 2.50 7.00 -3.59
C ARG A 139 2.13 8.20 -2.74
N VAL A 140 1.42 9.14 -3.35
CA VAL A 140 0.81 10.27 -2.65
C VAL A 140 -0.64 9.90 -2.35
N PRO A 141 -1.05 9.81 -1.08
CA PRO A 141 -2.44 9.55 -0.74
C PRO A 141 -3.34 10.68 -1.23
N THR A 142 -4.57 10.33 -1.58
CA THR A 142 -5.58 11.28 -2.04
C THR A 142 -6.79 11.27 -1.13
N VAL A 143 -7.44 12.41 -1.02
CA VAL A 143 -8.72 12.56 -0.34
C VAL A 143 -9.75 13.12 -1.30
N ARG A 144 -11.00 12.73 -1.13
CA ARG A 144 -12.11 13.32 -1.88
C ARG A 144 -12.66 14.52 -1.14
N ARG A 145 -12.95 15.60 -1.88
CA ARG A 145 -13.62 16.80 -1.40
C ARG A 145 -14.79 17.12 -2.30
N THR A 146 -15.95 17.32 -1.70
CA THR A 146 -17.16 17.77 -2.40
C THR A 146 -17.37 19.25 -2.12
N LEU A 147 -17.67 20.01 -3.16
CA LEU A 147 -17.97 21.43 -3.13
C LEU A 147 -19.35 21.64 -3.73
N GLU A 148 -20.14 22.52 -3.10
CA GLU A 148 -21.33 23.11 -3.72
C GLU A 148 -21.06 24.61 -3.86
N LEU A 149 -21.23 25.13 -5.08
CA LEU A 149 -20.87 26.52 -5.40
C LEU A 149 -21.82 27.14 -6.42
N PRO A 150 -22.01 28.45 -6.38
CA PRO A 150 -22.76 29.16 -7.40
C PRO A 150 -21.99 29.20 -8.73
N TYR A 151 -22.71 29.34 -9.84
CA TYR A 151 -22.16 29.28 -11.20
C TYR A 151 -21.08 30.33 -11.49
N ASP A 152 -21.15 31.51 -10.89
CA ASP A 152 -20.17 32.58 -11.07
C ASP A 152 -18.78 32.24 -10.50
N LEU A 153 -18.71 31.37 -9.50
CA LEU A 153 -17.44 30.89 -8.92
C LEU A 153 -16.85 29.66 -9.65
N LEU A 154 -17.60 29.01 -10.54
CA LEU A 154 -17.15 27.79 -11.22
C LEU A 154 -15.81 27.99 -11.95
N GLY A 155 -15.65 29.10 -12.67
CA GLY A 155 -14.40 29.40 -13.38
C GLY A 155 -13.20 29.60 -12.44
N ALA A 156 -13.43 30.21 -11.25
CA ALA A 156 -12.40 30.40 -10.25
C ALA A 156 -11.96 29.07 -9.65
N VAL A 157 -12.90 28.18 -9.29
CA VAL A 157 -12.62 26.88 -8.73
C VAL A 157 -11.95 25.95 -9.76
N LYS A 158 -12.40 25.96 -11.02
CA LYS A 158 -11.76 25.16 -12.09
C LYS A 158 -10.29 25.56 -12.33
N ARG A 159 -9.91 26.79 -12.06
CA ARG A 159 -8.50 27.21 -12.11
C ARG A 159 -7.62 26.63 -10.97
N LEU A 160 -8.22 26.10 -9.92
CA LEU A 160 -7.49 25.40 -8.85
C LEU A 160 -7.29 23.91 -9.15
N VAL A 161 -7.95 23.39 -10.19
CA VAL A 161 -7.83 22.00 -10.62
C VAL A 161 -6.57 21.85 -11.47
N HIS A 162 -5.55 21.20 -10.91
CA HIS A 162 -4.27 20.93 -11.57
C HIS A 162 -3.88 19.47 -11.41
N PRO A 163 -4.22 18.57 -12.38
CA PRO A 163 -3.80 17.18 -12.34
C PRO A 163 -2.26 17.03 -12.33
N PRO A 164 -1.73 16.00 -11.65
CA PRO A 164 -2.44 14.98 -10.88
C PRO A 164 -2.75 15.39 -9.43
N ALA A 165 -2.32 16.57 -8.99
CA ALA A 165 -2.41 16.97 -7.58
C ALA A 165 -3.83 17.31 -7.12
N VAL A 166 -4.63 17.91 -8.00
CA VAL A 166 -6.06 18.18 -7.80
C VAL A 166 -6.79 17.79 -9.08
N GLU A 167 -7.60 16.74 -9.03
CA GLU A 167 -8.37 16.23 -10.15
C GLU A 167 -9.87 16.43 -9.94
N LEU A 168 -10.58 16.81 -11.00
CA LEU A 168 -12.04 16.81 -11.02
C LEU A 168 -12.53 15.40 -11.37
N VAL A 169 -13.18 14.74 -10.42
CA VAL A 169 -13.65 13.36 -10.56
C VAL A 169 -15.09 13.31 -11.07
N ASP A 170 -15.91 14.25 -10.60
CA ASP A 170 -17.32 14.32 -10.96
C ASP A 170 -17.82 15.77 -10.89
N GLU A 171 -18.78 16.12 -11.77
CA GLU A 171 -19.47 17.39 -11.74
C GLU A 171 -20.95 17.22 -12.07
N SER A 172 -21.79 17.94 -11.34
CA SER A 172 -23.23 17.97 -11.60
C SER A 172 -23.78 19.40 -11.48
N TYR A 173 -24.80 19.67 -12.25
CA TYR A 173 -25.38 20.99 -12.44
C TYR A 173 -26.86 21.00 -12.02
N GLY A 174 -27.22 21.89 -11.10
CA GLY A 174 -28.56 22.05 -10.53
C GLY A 174 -28.81 23.52 -10.18
N GLU A 175 -29.43 23.78 -9.05
CA GLU A 175 -29.51 25.16 -8.50
C GLU A 175 -28.14 25.73 -8.18
N GLN A 176 -27.24 24.83 -7.77
CA GLN A 176 -25.81 25.09 -7.60
C GLN A 176 -25.02 24.06 -8.38
N VAL A 177 -23.75 24.35 -8.62
CA VAL A 177 -22.82 23.40 -9.20
C VAL A 177 -22.21 22.58 -8.07
N ARG A 178 -22.24 21.25 -8.22
CA ARG A 178 -21.55 20.33 -7.32
C ARG A 178 -20.33 19.76 -8.01
N LEU A 179 -19.16 19.89 -7.40
CA LEU A 179 -17.90 19.32 -7.85
C LEU A 179 -17.40 18.30 -6.85
N VAL A 180 -16.86 17.19 -7.36
CA VAL A 180 -16.12 16.20 -6.56
C VAL A 180 -14.66 16.25 -7.01
N LEU A 181 -13.78 16.65 -6.11
CA LEU A 181 -12.35 16.73 -6.35
C LEU A 181 -11.64 15.57 -5.67
N GLN A 182 -10.66 15.00 -6.35
CA GLN A 182 -9.65 14.12 -5.74
C GLN A 182 -8.37 14.92 -5.55
N VAL A 183 -7.92 15.04 -4.32
CA VAL A 183 -6.86 15.97 -3.92
C VAL A 183 -5.72 15.18 -3.26
N HIS A 184 -4.48 15.37 -3.71
CA HIS A 184 -3.31 14.89 -2.99
C HIS A 184 -3.25 15.49 -1.59
N THR A 185 -2.98 14.70 -0.58
CA THR A 185 -2.93 15.17 0.83
C THR A 185 -1.94 16.32 1.03
N GLU A 186 -0.85 16.34 0.27
CA GLU A 186 0.15 17.43 0.29
C GLU A 186 -0.38 18.79 -0.21
N ARG A 187 -1.47 18.79 -0.98
CA ARG A 187 -2.07 20.01 -1.57
C ARG A 187 -3.37 20.41 -0.88
N LEU A 188 -3.80 19.64 0.11
CA LEU A 188 -5.11 19.81 0.73
C LEU A 188 -5.24 21.16 1.42
N GLU A 189 -4.28 21.51 2.28
CA GLU A 189 -4.28 22.76 3.04
C GLU A 189 -4.28 23.99 2.11
N GLU A 190 -3.47 23.96 1.04
CA GLU A 190 -3.39 25.03 0.06
C GLU A 190 -4.70 25.19 -0.72
N LEU A 191 -5.33 24.07 -1.12
CA LEU A 191 -6.62 24.09 -1.79
C LEU A 191 -7.71 24.64 -0.87
N GLU A 192 -7.78 24.15 0.38
CA GLU A 192 -8.77 24.59 1.36
C GLU A 192 -8.64 26.09 1.68
N ALA A 193 -7.40 26.59 1.80
CA ALA A 193 -7.15 28.03 1.96
C ALA A 193 -7.59 28.85 0.74
N ALA A 194 -7.32 28.37 -0.47
CA ALA A 194 -7.75 29.03 -1.71
C ALA A 194 -9.28 29.06 -1.84
N LEU A 195 -9.96 27.97 -1.48
CA LEU A 195 -11.43 27.91 -1.48
C LEU A 195 -12.04 28.82 -0.41
N ALA A 196 -11.45 28.88 0.79
CA ALA A 196 -11.91 29.80 1.85
C ALA A 196 -11.82 31.26 1.42
N ASN A 197 -10.79 31.66 0.66
CA ASN A 197 -10.67 33.00 0.07
C ASN A 197 -11.79 33.31 -0.94
N LEU A 198 -12.42 32.30 -1.53
CA LEU A 198 -13.60 32.45 -2.40
C LEU A 198 -14.92 32.36 -1.61
N GLY A 199 -14.87 32.25 -0.29
CA GLY A 199 -16.04 32.05 0.56
C GLY A 199 -16.66 30.66 0.51
N LEU A 200 -15.91 29.68 0.02
CA LEU A 200 -16.35 28.29 -0.13
C LEU A 200 -15.77 27.40 0.98
N ALA A 201 -16.58 26.44 1.44
CA ALA A 201 -16.15 25.40 2.37
C ALA A 201 -16.25 24.03 1.70
N THR A 202 -15.29 23.16 1.99
CA THR A 202 -15.35 21.76 1.55
C THR A 202 -16.17 20.93 2.52
N CYS A 203 -17.00 20.04 2.00
CA CYS A 203 -17.64 19.01 2.79
C CYS A 203 -16.83 17.71 2.67
N SER A 204 -16.32 17.20 3.80
CA SER A 204 -15.71 15.88 3.85
C SER A 204 -16.83 14.85 3.87
N ARG A 205 -17.08 14.15 2.76
CA ARG A 205 -17.79 12.87 2.82
C ARG A 205 -16.78 11.77 2.60
N ASP A 206 -16.28 11.23 3.68
CA ASP A 206 -15.60 9.93 3.69
C ASP A 206 -16.66 8.87 3.37
N HIS A 207 -16.77 8.51 2.10
CA HIS A 207 -17.31 7.22 1.71
C HIS A 207 -16.32 6.64 0.69
N ALA A 208 -15.36 5.89 1.20
CA ALA A 208 -14.70 4.85 0.44
C ALA A 208 -15.76 3.80 0.07
N GLY A 209 -16.56 4.13 -0.93
CA GLY A 209 -17.43 3.18 -1.59
C GLY A 209 -16.57 2.31 -2.48
N ASN A 210 -16.31 1.09 -2.05
CA ASN A 210 -15.78 0.00 -2.85
C ASN A 210 -16.76 -0.26 -4.02
N GLY A 211 -16.53 0.42 -5.13
CA GLY A 211 -17.30 0.25 -6.37
C GLY A 211 -16.72 -0.89 -7.18
N ALA A 212 -17.05 -2.13 -6.82
CA ALA A 212 -17.00 -3.24 -7.75
C ALA A 212 -17.88 -2.90 -8.96
N ARG A 213 -17.30 -2.54 -10.10
CA ARG A 213 -18.00 -2.56 -11.37
C ARG A 213 -18.09 -4.00 -11.84
N SER A 214 -19.20 -4.66 -11.52
CA SER A 214 -19.74 -5.75 -12.31
C SER A 214 -20.10 -5.16 -13.68
N GLY A 215 -19.39 -5.58 -14.71
CA GLY A 215 -19.73 -5.34 -16.10
C GLY A 215 -20.11 -6.64 -16.76
N ALA A 216 -21.29 -6.68 -17.31
CA ALA A 216 -21.80 -7.75 -18.16
C ALA A 216 -20.99 -7.92 -19.45
#